data_0af79eddc483ae12203ab2e9f6ecd093
#
_entry.id   0af79eddc483ae12203ab2e9f6ecd093
#
_cell.length_a   1.000
_cell.length_b   1.000
_cell.length_c   1.000
_cell.angle_alpha   90.00
_cell.angle_beta   90.00
_cell.angle_gamma   90.00
#
_symmetry.space_group_name_H-M   'P 1'
#
loop_
_entity.id
_entity.type
_entity.pdbx_description
1 polymer ?
#
loop_
_entity_poly.entity_id
_entity_poly.type
_entity_poly.pdbx_seq_one_letter_code
_entity_poly.pdbx_strand_id
1 'polypeptide(L)'
;MPAKPQSGPIVITGATIHVGNGKVINNGYIAFDKGKITAIGEGTAPNSGGATIVNASGKQIYPGFICPITSLGLVEFESIRATDDETETGELNPHVRSLIAYNTDSKVIPTVRSNGVLLAQPTPQGGIIPGQSSVMMLDGWNWEDAAYKKDIGIHLTWPVANRGGRRRAFVVPGASQESPTERAQKAIDELSSLFSQAKGYAETKPAVTNVRLAAMVGLFNGTKKLFINADGAKEIIQAVNFAKQFGVQAVIVGGKESYLVTDVLKDNNVPVIIKETQTLPAKDEDDVYLPYKLPHLLQDAGVMYGLTGIGFWRQRNLPFEAGQAVGYGLTKEQAISMITLNNAKILGIDKTTGTLETGKDATLFISTGDALDMLTLNVENAYIVGKAISLDNLHKQLYKRYSEKYGLKADGK
;
A
#
# COMPACT_ATOMS: atom_id res chain seq x y z
N MET A 1 -22.13 4.69 6.76
CA MET A 1 -22.69 3.69 5.82
C MET A 1 -21.83 3.68 4.57
N PRO A 2 -21.58 2.53 3.95
CA PRO A 2 -20.91 2.42 2.66
C PRO A 2 -21.66 3.16 1.55
N ALA A 3 -20.94 3.52 0.50
CA ALA A 3 -21.49 4.25 -0.62
C ALA A 3 -22.52 3.43 -1.40
N LYS A 4 -23.56 4.11 -1.87
CA LYS A 4 -24.56 3.49 -2.75
C LYS A 4 -23.95 3.17 -4.12
N PRO A 5 -24.46 2.16 -4.83
CA PRO A 5 -24.07 1.93 -6.22
C PRO A 5 -24.27 3.20 -7.08
N GLN A 6 -23.42 3.35 -8.08
CA GLN A 6 -23.54 4.45 -9.06
C GLN A 6 -24.91 4.39 -9.77
N SER A 7 -25.65 5.50 -9.77
CA SER A 7 -27.02 5.55 -10.30
C SER A 7 -27.10 5.92 -11.79
N GLY A 8 -26.02 6.39 -12.37
CA GLY A 8 -25.94 6.80 -13.78
C GLY A 8 -24.57 7.37 -14.12
N PRO A 9 -24.35 7.79 -15.38
CA PRO A 9 -23.10 8.37 -15.81
C PRO A 9 -22.75 9.63 -15.03
N ILE A 10 -21.46 9.83 -14.74
CA ILE A 10 -20.91 11.03 -14.11
C ILE A 10 -19.84 11.60 -15.04
N VAL A 11 -19.87 12.93 -15.22
CA VAL A 11 -18.87 13.66 -16.00
C VAL A 11 -18.32 14.79 -15.14
N ILE A 12 -17.01 14.78 -14.92
CA ILE A 12 -16.29 15.83 -14.20
C ILE A 12 -15.58 16.68 -15.25
N THR A 13 -15.68 18.01 -15.16
CA THR A 13 -15.18 18.93 -16.19
C THR A 13 -14.35 20.06 -15.61
N GLY A 14 -13.43 20.61 -16.44
CA GLY A 14 -12.68 21.83 -16.15
C GLY A 14 -11.48 21.67 -15.23
N ALA A 15 -11.12 20.45 -14.87
CA ALA A 15 -10.04 20.20 -13.93
C ALA A 15 -8.66 20.07 -14.59
N THR A 16 -7.61 20.25 -13.78
CA THR A 16 -6.29 19.67 -14.08
C THR A 16 -6.29 18.20 -13.66
N ILE A 17 -6.05 17.28 -14.60
CA ILE A 17 -6.12 15.85 -14.35
C ILE A 17 -4.71 15.27 -14.35
N HIS A 18 -4.27 14.75 -13.21
CA HIS A 18 -3.05 13.96 -13.07
C HIS A 18 -3.39 12.50 -13.39
N VAL A 19 -2.93 12.01 -14.54
CA VAL A 19 -3.32 10.66 -15.01
C VAL A 19 -2.69 9.55 -14.15
N GLY A 20 -1.59 9.83 -13.47
CA GLY A 20 -0.85 8.87 -12.64
C GLY A 20 0.28 8.13 -13.37
N ASN A 21 0.46 8.37 -14.67
CA ASN A 21 1.51 7.79 -15.51
C ASN A 21 2.53 8.83 -16.04
N GLY A 22 2.61 9.99 -15.39
CA GLY A 22 3.45 11.11 -15.80
C GLY A 22 2.73 12.13 -16.68
N LYS A 23 1.52 11.82 -17.20
CA LYS A 23 0.75 12.74 -18.05
C LYS A 23 -0.16 13.61 -17.20
N VAL A 24 -0.25 14.90 -17.57
CA VAL A 24 -1.20 15.87 -17.01
C VAL A 24 -2.08 16.40 -18.16
N ILE A 25 -3.38 16.55 -17.89
CA ILE A 25 -4.36 17.10 -18.82
C ILE A 25 -4.92 18.38 -18.19
N ASN A 26 -4.69 19.53 -18.82
CA ASN A 26 -5.21 20.82 -18.37
C ASN A 26 -6.61 21.05 -18.93
N ASN A 27 -7.46 21.74 -18.15
CA ASN A 27 -8.87 21.95 -18.52
C ASN A 27 -9.54 20.69 -19.05
N GLY A 28 -9.30 19.58 -18.31
CA GLY A 28 -9.69 18.26 -18.72
C GLY A 28 -11.09 17.88 -18.29
N TYR A 29 -11.57 16.80 -18.89
CA TYR A 29 -12.78 16.11 -18.46
C TYR A 29 -12.49 14.62 -18.23
N ILE A 30 -13.24 14.01 -17.32
CA ILE A 30 -13.30 12.58 -17.13
C ILE A 30 -14.75 12.13 -16.96
N ALA A 31 -15.15 11.14 -17.74
CA ALA A 31 -16.48 10.53 -17.69
C ALA A 31 -16.39 9.09 -17.25
N PHE A 32 -17.32 8.64 -16.43
CA PHE A 32 -17.38 7.25 -15.98
C PHE A 32 -18.83 6.79 -15.75
N ASP A 33 -19.07 5.54 -16.02
CA ASP A 33 -20.34 4.84 -15.81
C ASP A 33 -20.10 3.39 -15.38
N LYS A 34 -21.02 2.85 -14.59
CA LYS A 34 -20.94 1.47 -14.07
C LYS A 34 -19.57 1.12 -13.50
N GLY A 35 -18.97 2.08 -12.78
CA GLY A 35 -17.69 1.92 -12.13
C GLY A 35 -16.47 2.06 -13.03
N LYS A 36 -16.62 2.27 -14.36
CA LYS A 36 -15.51 2.33 -15.32
C LYS A 36 -15.40 3.71 -15.95
N ILE A 37 -14.16 4.15 -16.18
CA ILE A 37 -13.85 5.35 -16.96
C ILE A 37 -14.22 5.06 -18.41
N THR A 38 -15.13 5.87 -18.95
CA THR A 38 -15.63 5.75 -20.32
C THR A 38 -14.94 6.71 -21.28
N ALA A 39 -14.52 7.89 -20.78
CA ALA A 39 -13.77 8.86 -21.55
C ALA A 39 -12.92 9.75 -20.64
N ILE A 40 -11.80 10.21 -21.15
CA ILE A 40 -10.92 11.20 -20.51
C ILE A 40 -10.24 12.00 -21.61
N GLY A 41 -10.13 13.32 -21.46
CA GLY A 41 -9.53 14.19 -22.46
C GLY A 41 -9.46 15.63 -22.03
N GLU A 42 -9.00 16.48 -22.94
CA GLU A 42 -8.92 17.94 -22.78
C GLU A 42 -10.16 18.61 -23.41
N GLY A 43 -10.57 19.76 -22.86
CA GLY A 43 -11.65 20.57 -23.40
C GLY A 43 -13.05 20.08 -23.06
N THR A 44 -13.93 20.06 -24.04
CA THR A 44 -15.38 19.76 -23.83
C THR A 44 -15.62 18.25 -23.77
N ALA A 45 -16.28 17.81 -22.72
CA ALA A 45 -16.66 16.40 -22.57
C ALA A 45 -17.66 15.97 -23.67
N PRO A 46 -17.61 14.73 -24.16
CA PRO A 46 -18.62 14.17 -25.02
C PRO A 46 -20.00 14.27 -24.36
N ASN A 47 -21.03 14.53 -25.18
CA ASN A 47 -22.40 14.61 -24.67
C ASN A 47 -22.82 13.22 -24.12
N SER A 48 -23.02 13.15 -22.83
CA SER A 48 -23.48 11.95 -22.14
C SER A 48 -24.88 12.23 -21.62
N GLY A 49 -25.89 11.92 -22.44
CA GLY A 49 -27.30 12.14 -22.08
C GLY A 49 -27.62 11.57 -20.70
N GLY A 50 -28.21 12.40 -19.85
CA GLY A 50 -28.58 12.02 -18.47
C GLY A 50 -27.43 11.91 -17.46
N ALA A 51 -26.22 12.35 -17.81
CA ALA A 51 -25.07 12.34 -16.88
C ALA A 51 -25.19 13.42 -15.79
N THR A 52 -24.76 13.08 -14.58
CA THR A 52 -24.52 14.08 -13.54
C THR A 52 -23.23 14.82 -13.87
N ILE A 53 -23.32 16.14 -14.03
CA ILE A 53 -22.16 16.99 -14.32
C ILE A 53 -21.59 17.54 -13.01
N VAL A 54 -20.29 17.32 -12.80
CA VAL A 54 -19.53 17.87 -11.67
C VAL A 54 -18.55 18.90 -12.20
N ASN A 55 -18.76 20.18 -11.85
CA ASN A 55 -17.81 21.23 -12.21
C ASN A 55 -16.59 21.21 -11.25
N ALA A 56 -15.43 20.97 -11.81
CA ALA A 56 -14.15 20.96 -11.10
C ALA A 56 -13.17 22.02 -11.64
N SER A 57 -13.70 23.11 -12.19
CA SER A 57 -12.88 24.23 -12.69
C SER A 57 -11.96 24.77 -11.59
N GLY A 58 -10.66 24.89 -11.90
CA GLY A 58 -9.64 25.33 -10.95
C GLY A 58 -9.24 24.27 -9.90
N LYS A 59 -9.79 23.06 -9.96
CA LYS A 59 -9.47 21.94 -9.07
C LYS A 59 -8.60 20.91 -9.79
N GLN A 60 -8.11 19.95 -9.02
CA GLN A 60 -7.21 18.90 -9.49
C GLN A 60 -7.86 17.53 -9.27
N ILE A 61 -7.68 16.63 -10.22
CA ILE A 61 -8.15 15.24 -10.16
C ILE A 61 -6.95 14.32 -10.13
N TYR A 62 -6.98 13.35 -9.20
CA TYR A 62 -5.95 12.34 -9.02
C TYR A 62 -6.55 10.93 -9.05
N PRO A 63 -5.79 9.91 -9.51
CA PRO A 63 -6.13 8.52 -9.19
C PRO A 63 -6.18 8.33 -7.68
N GLY A 64 -7.05 7.47 -7.20
CA GLY A 64 -7.03 7.07 -5.80
C GLY A 64 -5.67 6.55 -5.38
N PHE A 65 -5.12 7.08 -4.30
CA PHE A 65 -3.84 6.63 -3.76
C PHE A 65 -3.97 5.22 -3.19
N ILE A 66 -2.90 4.44 -3.32
CA ILE A 66 -2.85 3.03 -2.94
C ILE A 66 -1.79 2.85 -1.86
N CYS A 67 -2.19 2.34 -0.70
CA CYS A 67 -1.28 2.00 0.39
C CYS A 67 -0.93 0.50 0.34
N PRO A 68 0.28 0.09 -0.07
CA PRO A 68 0.58 -1.31 -0.36
C PRO A 68 0.94 -2.14 0.88
N ILE A 69 1.21 -1.55 2.02
CA ILE A 69 1.53 -2.24 3.29
C ILE A 69 0.94 -1.45 4.44
N THR A 70 0.07 -2.03 5.24
CA THR A 70 -0.57 -1.35 6.37
C THR A 70 -1.21 -2.35 7.34
N SER A 71 -1.45 -1.94 8.59
CA SER A 71 -2.34 -2.64 9.52
C SER A 71 -3.73 -1.98 9.63
N LEU A 72 -4.08 -1.07 8.70
CA LEU A 72 -5.38 -0.41 8.65
C LEU A 72 -6.51 -1.44 8.55
N GLY A 73 -7.47 -1.33 9.47
CA GLY A 73 -8.58 -2.28 9.60
C GLY A 73 -8.24 -3.59 10.30
N LEU A 74 -6.97 -3.82 10.66
CA LEU A 74 -6.54 -4.95 11.51
C LEU A 74 -6.28 -4.49 12.95
N VAL A 75 -6.00 -3.19 13.16
CA VAL A 75 -5.74 -2.60 14.47
C VAL A 75 -6.61 -1.38 14.65
N GLU A 76 -7.30 -1.28 15.81
CA GLU A 76 -8.03 -0.09 16.23
C GLU A 76 -7.32 0.62 17.39
N PHE A 77 -6.84 -0.13 18.37
CA PHE A 77 -6.10 0.37 19.54
C PHE A 77 -4.93 -0.57 19.82
N GLU A 78 -3.71 -0.12 19.57
CA GLU A 78 -2.48 -0.93 19.77
C GLU A 78 -2.33 -1.50 21.19
N SER A 79 -2.86 -0.81 22.19
CA SER A 79 -2.76 -1.24 23.60
C SER A 79 -3.84 -2.24 24.02
N ILE A 80 -4.78 -2.57 23.16
CA ILE A 80 -5.91 -3.44 23.48
C ILE A 80 -5.87 -4.67 22.59
N ARG A 81 -5.38 -5.80 23.13
CA ARG A 81 -5.22 -7.05 22.37
C ARG A 81 -6.48 -7.51 21.63
N ALA A 82 -7.66 -7.26 22.18
CA ALA A 82 -8.94 -7.62 21.54
C ALA A 82 -9.27 -6.80 20.28
N THR A 83 -8.51 -5.77 19.98
CA THR A 83 -8.68 -4.91 18.79
C THR A 83 -7.43 -4.90 17.90
N ASP A 84 -6.53 -5.84 18.11
CA ASP A 84 -5.28 -6.04 17.40
C ASP A 84 -5.26 -7.43 16.77
N ASP A 85 -5.64 -7.49 15.51
CA ASP A 85 -5.73 -8.70 14.68
C ASP A 85 -4.63 -8.77 13.62
N GLU A 86 -3.55 -7.97 13.77
CA GLU A 86 -2.45 -8.00 12.82
C GLU A 86 -1.49 -9.17 13.04
N THR A 87 -1.49 -9.80 14.25
CA THR A 87 -0.55 -10.85 14.62
C THR A 87 -1.26 -12.16 14.98
N GLU A 88 -0.71 -13.29 14.50
CA GLU A 88 -1.13 -14.63 14.85
C GLU A 88 -0.02 -15.39 15.59
N THR A 89 -0.39 -16.42 16.36
CA THR A 89 0.56 -17.29 17.05
C THR A 89 1.36 -18.15 16.08
N GLY A 90 2.66 -18.35 16.37
CA GLY A 90 3.57 -19.16 15.54
C GLY A 90 4.39 -18.36 14.56
N GLU A 91 5.48 -18.96 14.08
CA GLU A 91 6.47 -18.31 13.23
C GLU A 91 6.16 -18.46 11.73
N LEU A 92 5.50 -19.55 11.34
CA LEU A 92 5.28 -19.93 9.94
C LEU A 92 3.78 -20.14 9.65
N ASN A 93 3.08 -19.06 9.30
CA ASN A 93 1.63 -19.01 9.11
C ASN A 93 1.18 -18.66 7.68
N PRO A 94 1.69 -19.30 6.62
CA PRO A 94 1.34 -18.92 5.24
C PRO A 94 -0.14 -19.03 4.92
N HIS A 95 -0.93 -19.74 5.70
CA HIS A 95 -2.37 -19.97 5.53
C HIS A 95 -3.24 -18.90 6.18
N VAL A 96 -2.70 -18.09 7.11
CA VAL A 96 -3.44 -17.00 7.76
C VAL A 96 -3.73 -15.91 6.74
N ARG A 97 -4.97 -15.42 6.73
CA ARG A 97 -5.46 -14.45 5.75
C ARG A 97 -5.94 -13.18 6.45
N SER A 98 -5.21 -12.08 6.31
CA SER A 98 -5.55 -10.81 6.94
C SER A 98 -6.93 -10.28 6.55
N LEU A 99 -7.40 -10.59 5.33
CA LEU A 99 -8.69 -10.08 4.87
C LEU A 99 -9.88 -10.55 5.70
N ILE A 100 -9.79 -11.72 6.37
CA ILE A 100 -10.89 -12.25 7.22
C ILE A 100 -11.06 -11.38 8.49
N ALA A 101 -9.95 -10.82 8.99
CA ALA A 101 -9.94 -9.96 10.17
C ALA A 101 -10.18 -8.47 9.82
N TYR A 102 -10.28 -8.14 8.53
CA TYR A 102 -10.40 -6.74 8.10
C TYR A 102 -11.72 -6.12 8.56
N ASN A 103 -11.62 -5.13 9.44
CA ASN A 103 -12.74 -4.37 9.98
C ASN A 103 -13.08 -3.17 9.08
N THR A 104 -14.16 -3.27 8.32
CA THR A 104 -14.66 -2.17 7.47
C THR A 104 -15.25 -1.00 8.27
N ASP A 105 -15.61 -1.22 9.54
CA ASP A 105 -16.17 -0.21 10.44
C ASP A 105 -15.10 0.55 11.24
N SER A 106 -13.80 0.29 10.96
CA SER A 106 -12.68 1.01 11.56
C SER A 106 -12.88 2.53 11.49
N LYS A 107 -12.71 3.20 12.63
CA LYS A 107 -12.83 4.67 12.71
C LYS A 107 -11.67 5.41 12.06
N VAL A 108 -10.61 4.69 11.74
CA VAL A 108 -9.42 5.24 11.07
C VAL A 108 -9.63 5.34 9.55
N ILE A 109 -10.32 4.37 8.94
CA ILE A 109 -10.58 4.32 7.49
C ILE A 109 -11.16 5.66 6.95
N PRO A 110 -12.22 6.26 7.53
CA PRO A 110 -12.74 7.53 7.05
C PRO A 110 -11.73 8.68 7.07
N THR A 111 -10.81 8.67 8.05
CA THR A 111 -9.73 9.68 8.13
C THR A 111 -8.69 9.48 7.03
N VAL A 112 -8.31 8.24 6.76
CA VAL A 112 -7.33 7.89 5.71
C VAL A 112 -7.87 8.25 4.32
N ARG A 113 -9.11 7.85 4.02
CA ARG A 113 -9.71 8.14 2.71
C ARG A 113 -9.98 9.63 2.47
N SER A 114 -10.13 10.43 3.53
CA SER A 114 -10.29 11.89 3.37
C SER A 114 -9.04 12.60 2.85
N ASN A 115 -7.90 11.90 2.79
CA ASN A 115 -6.65 12.37 2.18
C ASN A 115 -6.34 11.66 0.84
N GLY A 116 -7.35 11.07 0.20
CA GLY A 116 -7.24 10.50 -1.15
C GLY A 116 -6.70 9.07 -1.22
N VAL A 117 -6.39 8.41 -0.08
CA VAL A 117 -6.05 6.98 -0.08
C VAL A 117 -7.35 6.18 -0.16
N LEU A 118 -7.54 5.47 -1.26
CA LEU A 118 -8.80 4.80 -1.57
C LEU A 118 -8.69 3.28 -1.60
N LEU A 119 -7.48 2.75 -1.78
CA LEU A 119 -7.17 1.32 -1.74
C LEU A 119 -6.02 1.08 -0.76
N ALA A 120 -6.06 -0.04 -0.06
CA ALA A 120 -5.00 -0.46 0.85
C ALA A 120 -4.80 -1.97 0.82
N GLN A 121 -3.59 -2.42 1.18
CA GLN A 121 -3.28 -3.84 1.40
C GLN A 121 -3.03 -4.06 2.90
N PRO A 122 -4.05 -4.41 3.69
CA PRO A 122 -3.87 -4.84 5.07
C PRO A 122 -2.99 -6.08 5.13
N THR A 123 -1.88 -5.99 5.87
CA THR A 123 -0.85 -7.03 5.92
C THR A 123 -0.71 -7.59 7.32
N PRO A 124 -0.66 -8.91 7.46
CA PRO A 124 -0.38 -9.53 8.75
C PRO A 124 1.07 -9.26 9.17
N GLN A 125 1.31 -9.20 10.45
CA GLN A 125 2.58 -8.92 11.10
C GLN A 125 3.00 -10.08 12.01
N GLY A 126 4.23 -10.01 12.53
CA GLY A 126 4.76 -11.02 13.46
C GLY A 126 5.31 -12.26 12.76
N GLY A 127 6.13 -13.01 13.48
CA GLY A 127 6.77 -14.23 12.99
C GLY A 127 7.68 -14.06 11.77
N ILE A 128 8.04 -15.16 11.17
CA ILE A 128 8.85 -15.24 9.94
C ILE A 128 7.92 -15.15 8.71
N ILE A 129 6.86 -15.95 8.69
CA ILE A 129 5.79 -15.87 7.69
C ILE A 129 4.47 -15.57 8.42
N PRO A 130 4.06 -14.30 8.54
CA PRO A 130 2.84 -13.94 9.27
C PRO A 130 1.55 -14.32 8.54
N GLY A 131 1.56 -14.40 7.21
CA GLY A 131 0.36 -14.77 6.45
C GLY A 131 0.28 -14.15 5.07
N GLN A 132 -0.97 -14.09 4.57
CA GLN A 132 -1.35 -13.56 3.26
C GLN A 132 -2.09 -12.24 3.38
N SER A 133 -2.01 -11.44 2.33
CA SER A 133 -2.70 -10.17 2.21
C SER A 133 -3.54 -10.06 0.94
N SER A 134 -4.46 -9.13 0.96
CA SER A 134 -5.39 -8.80 -0.11
C SER A 134 -5.47 -7.29 -0.28
N VAL A 135 -5.81 -6.81 -1.47
CA VAL A 135 -6.10 -5.38 -1.68
C VAL A 135 -7.56 -5.13 -1.35
N MET A 136 -7.80 -4.15 -0.48
CA MET A 136 -9.12 -3.76 0.01
C MET A 136 -9.48 -2.36 -0.47
N MET A 137 -10.73 -2.15 -0.83
CA MET A 137 -11.32 -0.82 -0.97
C MET A 137 -11.56 -0.23 0.42
N LEU A 138 -11.32 1.06 0.59
CA LEU A 138 -11.58 1.74 1.86
C LEU A 138 -13.06 2.16 1.98
N ASP A 139 -13.96 1.35 1.40
CA ASP A 139 -15.41 1.45 1.50
C ASP A 139 -16.04 0.08 1.24
N GLY A 140 -16.94 -0.37 2.11
CA GLY A 140 -17.62 -1.67 1.98
C GLY A 140 -18.42 -2.02 3.22
N TRP A 141 -19.40 -2.90 3.09
CA TRP A 141 -20.23 -3.37 4.21
C TRP A 141 -19.50 -4.37 5.11
N ASN A 142 -18.68 -5.20 4.51
CA ASN A 142 -17.86 -6.20 5.17
C ASN A 142 -16.59 -6.44 4.35
N TRP A 143 -15.73 -7.34 4.81
CA TRP A 143 -14.48 -7.65 4.11
C TRP A 143 -14.69 -8.26 2.71
N GLU A 144 -15.81 -8.98 2.47
CA GLU A 144 -16.12 -9.56 1.15
C GLU A 144 -16.42 -8.47 0.13
N ASP A 145 -17.23 -7.48 0.53
CA ASP A 145 -17.60 -6.30 -0.25
C ASP A 145 -16.38 -5.39 -0.51
N ALA A 146 -15.53 -5.22 0.50
CA ALA A 146 -14.35 -4.38 0.42
C ALA A 146 -13.19 -5.03 -0.35
N ALA A 147 -13.20 -6.35 -0.58
CA ALA A 147 -12.11 -7.05 -1.23
C ALA A 147 -12.00 -6.69 -2.72
N TYR A 148 -10.99 -5.89 -3.07
CA TYR A 148 -10.69 -5.54 -4.47
C TYR A 148 -9.95 -6.66 -5.21
N LYS A 149 -8.92 -7.25 -4.59
CA LYS A 149 -8.22 -8.43 -5.09
C LYS A 149 -7.74 -9.28 -3.93
N LYS A 150 -8.21 -10.53 -3.89
CA LYS A 150 -7.96 -11.45 -2.77
C LYS A 150 -6.62 -12.17 -2.91
N ASP A 151 -5.94 -12.40 -1.77
CA ASP A 151 -4.81 -13.31 -1.60
C ASP A 151 -3.65 -13.10 -2.59
N ILE A 152 -3.24 -11.85 -2.76
CA ILE A 152 -2.24 -11.46 -3.76
C ILE A 152 -0.79 -11.72 -3.36
N GLY A 153 -0.54 -11.93 -2.08
CA GLY A 153 0.83 -12.09 -1.59
C GLY A 153 0.95 -12.79 -0.26
N ILE A 154 2.12 -13.38 -0.06
CA ILE A 154 2.59 -13.92 1.22
C ILE A 154 3.67 -12.99 1.75
N HIS A 155 3.62 -12.70 3.05
CA HIS A 155 4.60 -11.84 3.72
C HIS A 155 5.66 -12.69 4.40
N LEU A 156 6.89 -12.22 4.30
CA LEU A 156 8.08 -12.84 4.88
C LEU A 156 8.90 -11.75 5.57
N THR A 157 9.32 -11.99 6.78
CA THR A 157 10.33 -11.19 7.44
C THR A 157 11.66 -11.91 7.34
N TRP A 158 12.62 -11.34 6.59
CA TRP A 158 13.91 -11.97 6.40
C TRP A 158 14.64 -12.17 7.73
N PRO A 159 15.11 -13.39 8.06
CA PRO A 159 15.82 -13.65 9.29
C PRO A 159 17.18 -12.95 9.31
N VAL A 160 17.46 -12.19 10.37
CA VAL A 160 18.71 -11.45 10.54
C VAL A 160 19.33 -11.70 11.90
N ALA A 161 20.67 -11.68 11.97
CA ALA A 161 21.43 -11.92 13.20
C ALA A 161 21.19 -10.84 14.28
N ASN A 162 20.99 -9.58 13.87
CA ASN A 162 20.81 -8.45 14.77
C ASN A 162 19.58 -7.63 14.33
N ARG A 163 18.40 -7.97 14.83
CA ARG A 163 17.32 -6.98 14.88
C ARG A 163 17.58 -6.07 16.08
N GLY A 164 17.92 -4.82 15.82
CA GLY A 164 18.12 -3.78 16.84
C GLY A 164 16.85 -3.47 17.65
N GLY A 165 16.45 -4.40 18.46
CA GLY A 165 15.45 -4.26 19.49
C GLY A 165 16.13 -4.48 20.83
N ARG A 166 16.16 -3.46 21.70
CA ARG A 166 16.56 -3.55 23.10
C ARG A 166 15.59 -4.43 23.90
N ARG A 167 15.29 -5.65 23.48
CA ARG A 167 14.91 -6.67 24.45
C ARG A 167 16.19 -7.10 25.12
N ARG A 168 16.49 -6.52 26.31
CA ARG A 168 17.35 -7.17 27.28
C ARG A 168 16.79 -8.59 27.42
N ALA A 169 17.41 -9.53 26.72
CA ALA A 169 17.19 -10.93 26.99
C ALA A 169 17.56 -11.13 28.47
N PHE A 170 16.59 -11.40 29.32
CA PHE A 170 16.87 -12.02 30.60
C PHE A 170 17.61 -13.32 30.22
N VAL A 171 18.89 -13.36 30.52
CA VAL A 171 19.71 -14.56 30.35
C VAL A 171 19.13 -15.55 31.36
N VAL A 172 18.33 -16.47 30.89
CA VAL A 172 17.88 -17.59 31.69
C VAL A 172 19.11 -18.52 31.82
N PRO A 173 19.65 -18.75 33.03
CA PRO A 173 20.76 -19.67 33.19
C PRO A 173 20.35 -21.06 32.66
N GLY A 174 21.09 -21.60 31.67
CA GLY A 174 20.81 -22.90 31.04
C GLY A 174 20.13 -22.84 29.68
N ALA A 175 19.77 -21.67 29.15
CA ALA A 175 19.29 -21.55 27.76
C ALA A 175 20.44 -21.77 26.78
N SER A 176 20.14 -22.44 25.64
CA SER A 176 21.11 -22.74 24.59
C SER A 176 21.87 -21.48 24.14
N GLN A 177 23.20 -21.58 24.07
CA GLN A 177 24.08 -20.46 23.68
C GLN A 177 24.17 -20.29 22.15
N GLU A 178 23.09 -20.53 21.40
CA GLU A 178 23.10 -20.29 19.97
C GLU A 178 23.36 -18.80 19.70
N SER A 179 24.36 -18.53 18.88
CA SER A 179 24.64 -17.15 18.46
C SER A 179 23.50 -16.57 17.64
N PRO A 180 23.33 -15.24 17.60
CA PRO A 180 22.32 -14.61 16.72
C PRO A 180 22.45 -15.03 15.25
N THR A 181 23.67 -15.26 14.78
CA THR A 181 23.96 -15.71 13.40
C THR A 181 23.50 -17.15 13.18
N GLU A 182 23.76 -18.06 14.12
CA GLU A 182 23.29 -19.46 14.04
C GLU A 182 21.76 -19.52 14.03
N ARG A 183 21.09 -18.74 14.87
CA ARG A 183 19.61 -18.66 14.88
C ARG A 183 19.05 -18.15 13.54
N ALA A 184 19.66 -17.11 12.96
CA ALA A 184 19.26 -16.61 11.65
C ALA A 184 19.46 -17.67 10.55
N GLN A 185 20.60 -18.38 10.56
CA GLN A 185 20.87 -19.44 9.59
C GLN A 185 19.86 -20.59 9.72
N LYS A 186 19.58 -21.04 10.94
CA LYS A 186 18.57 -22.07 11.19
C LYS A 186 17.19 -21.68 10.67
N ALA A 187 16.78 -20.42 10.88
CA ALA A 187 15.52 -19.93 10.36
C ALA A 187 15.49 -19.90 8.81
N ILE A 188 16.62 -19.58 8.15
CA ILE A 188 16.74 -19.64 6.69
C ILE A 188 16.65 -21.09 6.19
N ASP A 189 17.25 -22.05 6.92
CA ASP A 189 17.20 -23.46 6.57
C ASP A 189 15.77 -24.02 6.72
N GLU A 190 15.05 -23.63 7.78
CA GLU A 190 13.64 -23.95 7.99
C GLU A 190 12.75 -23.37 6.88
N LEU A 191 12.97 -22.11 6.48
CA LEU A 191 12.31 -21.49 5.33
C LEU A 191 12.58 -22.27 4.05
N SER A 192 13.83 -22.62 3.77
CA SER A 192 14.22 -23.36 2.57
C SER A 192 13.52 -24.73 2.52
N SER A 193 13.45 -25.41 3.66
CA SER A 193 12.71 -26.66 3.79
C SER A 193 11.21 -26.49 3.51
N LEU A 194 10.57 -25.46 4.08
CA LEU A 194 9.16 -25.18 3.86
C LEU A 194 8.87 -24.86 2.40
N PHE A 195 9.70 -24.02 1.75
CA PHE A 195 9.53 -23.66 0.33
C PHE A 195 9.73 -24.86 -0.60
N SER A 196 10.70 -25.74 -0.29
CA SER A 196 10.90 -27.00 -1.02
C SER A 196 9.68 -27.91 -0.92
N GLN A 197 9.13 -28.09 0.30
CA GLN A 197 7.90 -28.85 0.52
C GLN A 197 6.70 -28.24 -0.22
N ALA A 198 6.55 -26.91 -0.19
CA ALA A 198 5.46 -26.23 -0.85
C ALA A 198 5.56 -26.32 -2.37
N LYS A 199 6.76 -26.30 -2.94
CA LYS A 199 7.02 -26.49 -4.35
C LYS A 199 6.64 -27.91 -4.79
N GLY A 200 7.11 -28.93 -4.07
CA GLY A 200 6.72 -30.33 -4.31
C GLY A 200 5.21 -30.57 -4.18
N TYR A 201 4.57 -29.90 -3.19
CA TYR A 201 3.11 -29.93 -3.03
C TYR A 201 2.37 -29.32 -4.23
N ALA A 202 2.87 -28.19 -4.77
CA ALA A 202 2.28 -27.54 -5.95
C ALA A 202 2.36 -28.43 -7.20
N GLU A 203 3.43 -29.20 -7.35
CA GLU A 203 3.65 -30.10 -8.48
C GLU A 203 2.82 -31.39 -8.39
N THR A 204 2.71 -31.97 -7.19
CA THR A 204 2.06 -33.29 -6.99
C THR A 204 0.56 -33.23 -6.75
N LYS A 205 0.03 -32.10 -6.25
CA LYS A 205 -1.40 -31.89 -5.94
C LYS A 205 -2.00 -33.07 -5.14
N PRO A 206 -1.52 -33.34 -3.93
CA PRO A 206 -1.95 -34.53 -3.17
C PRO A 206 -3.43 -34.49 -2.82
N ALA A 207 -4.05 -35.67 -2.66
CA ALA A 207 -5.48 -35.81 -2.36
C ALA A 207 -5.87 -35.20 -0.98
N VAL A 208 -4.94 -35.24 -0.02
CA VAL A 208 -5.16 -34.62 1.31
C VAL A 208 -4.58 -33.22 1.33
N THR A 209 -5.43 -32.24 1.62
CA THR A 209 -5.02 -30.84 1.64
C THR A 209 -4.20 -30.51 2.90
N ASN A 210 -2.97 -30.06 2.70
CA ASN A 210 -2.20 -29.37 3.72
C ASN A 210 -2.41 -27.86 3.55
N VAL A 211 -3.15 -27.23 4.46
CA VAL A 211 -3.55 -25.82 4.35
C VAL A 211 -2.36 -24.84 4.28
N ARG A 212 -1.23 -25.13 4.95
CA ARG A 212 -0.02 -24.32 4.90
C ARG A 212 0.63 -24.37 3.52
N LEU A 213 0.82 -25.57 2.99
CA LEU A 213 1.46 -25.76 1.69
C LEU A 213 0.55 -25.30 0.55
N ALA A 214 -0.76 -25.58 0.65
CA ALA A 214 -1.75 -25.14 -0.32
C ALA A 214 -1.80 -23.60 -0.45
N ALA A 215 -1.66 -22.88 0.66
CA ALA A 215 -1.61 -21.41 0.66
C ALA A 215 -0.43 -20.84 -0.15
N MET A 216 0.69 -21.58 -0.23
CA MET A 216 1.91 -21.17 -0.93
C MET A 216 1.92 -21.51 -2.42
N VAL A 217 1.01 -22.33 -2.93
CA VAL A 217 0.95 -22.75 -4.35
C VAL A 217 0.95 -21.55 -5.30
N GLY A 218 0.27 -20.48 -4.92
CA GLY A 218 0.19 -19.25 -5.71
C GLY A 218 1.54 -18.57 -5.96
N LEU A 219 2.55 -18.79 -5.13
CA LEU A 219 3.92 -18.28 -5.33
C LEU A 219 4.58 -18.95 -6.55
N PHE A 220 4.37 -20.25 -6.74
CA PHE A 220 5.03 -21.04 -7.79
C PHE A 220 4.31 -20.98 -9.14
N ASN A 221 3.02 -20.62 -9.17
CA ASN A 221 2.27 -20.41 -10.39
C ASN A 221 2.12 -18.92 -10.80
N GLY A 222 2.77 -18.00 -10.04
CA GLY A 222 2.80 -16.57 -10.35
C GLY A 222 1.53 -15.78 -10.00
N THR A 223 0.55 -16.41 -9.32
CA THR A 223 -0.69 -15.71 -8.90
C THR A 223 -0.51 -14.91 -7.61
N LYS A 224 0.54 -15.23 -6.83
CA LYS A 224 0.93 -14.51 -5.61
C LYS A 224 2.38 -14.06 -5.70
N LYS A 225 2.68 -12.95 -5.02
CA LYS A 225 4.05 -12.45 -4.83
C LYS A 225 4.52 -12.70 -3.41
N LEU A 226 5.84 -12.79 -3.22
CA LEU A 226 6.48 -12.88 -1.91
C LEU A 226 6.96 -11.50 -1.49
N PHE A 227 6.31 -10.90 -0.50
CA PHE A 227 6.68 -9.61 0.07
C PHE A 227 7.68 -9.83 1.21
N ILE A 228 8.93 -9.42 1.02
CA ILE A 228 10.03 -9.71 1.94
C ILE A 228 10.45 -8.44 2.67
N ASN A 229 10.25 -8.38 3.98
CA ASN A 229 10.77 -7.31 4.82
C ASN A 229 12.29 -7.48 4.98
N ALA A 230 13.06 -6.59 4.35
CA ALA A 230 14.51 -6.54 4.41
C ALA A 230 14.98 -5.09 4.23
N ASP A 231 15.87 -4.61 5.11
CA ASP A 231 16.34 -3.22 5.09
C ASP A 231 17.80 -3.11 4.64
N GLY A 232 18.68 -4.01 5.10
CA GLY A 232 20.11 -3.98 4.81
C GLY A 232 20.46 -4.54 3.43
N ALA A 233 21.53 -4.05 2.80
CA ALA A 233 21.99 -4.48 1.49
C ALA A 233 22.28 -6.00 1.43
N LYS A 234 22.93 -6.54 2.45
CA LYS A 234 23.21 -7.98 2.56
C LYS A 234 21.92 -8.80 2.63
N GLU A 235 20.96 -8.35 3.42
CA GLU A 235 19.66 -8.99 3.59
C GLU A 235 18.88 -9.00 2.28
N ILE A 236 18.88 -7.88 1.57
CA ILE A 236 18.21 -7.73 0.26
C ILE A 236 18.80 -8.71 -0.75
N ILE A 237 20.15 -8.80 -0.84
CA ILE A 237 20.81 -9.76 -1.74
C ILE A 237 20.43 -11.20 -1.39
N GLN A 238 20.44 -11.57 -0.11
CA GLN A 238 20.05 -12.90 0.34
C GLN A 238 18.59 -13.21 0.01
N ALA A 239 17.68 -12.26 0.26
CA ALA A 239 16.25 -12.39 -0.03
C ALA A 239 15.97 -12.55 -1.54
N VAL A 240 16.66 -11.77 -2.38
CA VAL A 240 16.57 -11.88 -3.84
C VAL A 240 17.08 -13.23 -4.33
N ASN A 241 18.24 -13.68 -3.85
CA ASN A 241 18.79 -14.99 -4.21
C ASN A 241 17.89 -16.15 -3.77
N PHE A 242 17.28 -16.05 -2.59
CA PHE A 242 16.31 -17.03 -2.10
C PHE A 242 15.08 -17.07 -3.03
N ALA A 243 14.51 -15.93 -3.37
CA ALA A 243 13.38 -15.89 -4.28
C ALA A 243 13.69 -16.47 -5.66
N LYS A 244 14.89 -16.17 -6.18
CA LYS A 244 15.40 -16.71 -7.45
C LYS A 244 15.58 -18.23 -7.40
N GLN A 245 16.11 -18.77 -6.30
CA GLN A 245 16.31 -20.21 -6.09
C GLN A 245 14.99 -20.98 -6.22
N PHE A 246 13.89 -20.42 -5.68
CA PHE A 246 12.57 -21.05 -5.73
C PHE A 246 11.73 -20.67 -6.95
N GLY A 247 12.18 -19.72 -7.76
CA GLY A 247 11.46 -19.23 -8.94
C GLY A 247 10.21 -18.42 -8.59
N VAL A 248 10.21 -17.69 -7.48
CA VAL A 248 9.07 -16.89 -6.99
C VAL A 248 9.30 -15.40 -7.24
N GLN A 249 8.22 -14.66 -7.51
CA GLN A 249 8.26 -13.21 -7.68
C GLN A 249 8.38 -12.53 -6.31
N ALA A 250 9.49 -11.85 -6.06
CA ALA A 250 9.75 -11.12 -4.84
C ALA A 250 9.41 -9.62 -4.96
N VAL A 251 9.07 -9.03 -3.81
CA VAL A 251 8.96 -7.59 -3.56
C VAL A 251 9.70 -7.30 -2.27
N ILE A 252 10.67 -6.39 -2.29
CA ILE A 252 11.33 -5.95 -1.06
C ILE A 252 10.46 -4.92 -0.37
N VAL A 253 10.26 -5.06 0.94
CA VAL A 253 9.51 -4.11 1.79
C VAL A 253 10.49 -3.52 2.81
N GLY A 254 10.60 -2.20 2.83
CA GLY A 254 11.60 -1.45 3.59
C GLY A 254 12.72 -0.98 2.69
N GLY A 255 13.76 -1.78 2.51
CA GLY A 255 14.81 -1.51 1.53
C GLY A 255 15.63 -0.25 1.82
N LYS A 256 15.92 0.07 3.09
CA LYS A 256 16.65 1.30 3.46
C LYS A 256 18.01 1.42 2.75
N GLU A 257 18.69 0.31 2.54
CA GLU A 257 19.96 0.24 1.81
C GLU A 257 19.80 -0.26 0.36
N SER A 258 18.60 -0.27 -0.19
CA SER A 258 18.34 -0.76 -1.56
C SER A 258 19.09 0.01 -2.64
N TYR A 259 19.44 1.28 -2.39
CA TYR A 259 20.25 2.10 -3.28
C TYR A 259 21.67 1.57 -3.50
N LEU A 260 22.20 0.74 -2.59
CA LEU A 260 23.51 0.11 -2.71
C LEU A 260 23.51 -1.15 -3.59
N VAL A 261 22.34 -1.70 -3.90
CA VAL A 261 22.17 -3.00 -4.60
C VAL A 261 21.17 -2.91 -5.76
N THR A 262 21.09 -1.74 -6.39
CA THR A 262 20.15 -1.44 -7.48
C THR A 262 20.30 -2.39 -8.67
N ASP A 263 21.53 -2.79 -9.02
CA ASP A 263 21.77 -3.72 -10.12
C ASP A 263 21.15 -5.09 -9.82
N VAL A 264 21.33 -5.60 -8.59
CA VAL A 264 20.73 -6.88 -8.17
C VAL A 264 19.20 -6.82 -8.26
N LEU A 265 18.60 -5.72 -7.80
CA LEU A 265 17.16 -5.51 -7.86
C LEU A 265 16.64 -5.44 -9.30
N LYS A 266 17.32 -4.68 -10.15
CA LYS A 266 16.95 -4.47 -11.56
C LYS A 266 17.10 -5.75 -12.39
N ASP A 267 18.24 -6.42 -12.28
CA ASP A 267 18.52 -7.66 -13.04
C ASP A 267 17.54 -8.80 -12.71
N ASN A 268 16.99 -8.80 -11.49
CA ASN A 268 16.01 -9.80 -11.05
C ASN A 268 14.56 -9.27 -11.08
N ASN A 269 14.30 -8.06 -11.60
CA ASN A 269 12.99 -7.41 -11.63
C ASN A 269 12.29 -7.37 -10.26
N VAL A 270 13.04 -7.09 -9.20
CA VAL A 270 12.53 -7.04 -7.83
C VAL A 270 12.21 -5.58 -7.46
N PRO A 271 10.94 -5.22 -7.31
CA PRO A 271 10.54 -3.89 -6.88
C PRO A 271 10.75 -3.69 -5.39
N VAL A 272 10.82 -2.41 -4.98
CA VAL A 272 10.96 -2.00 -3.59
C VAL A 272 9.73 -1.19 -3.14
N ILE A 273 9.12 -1.55 -2.02
CA ILE A 273 8.16 -0.72 -1.30
C ILE A 273 8.89 -0.02 -0.17
N ILE A 274 9.14 1.26 -0.32
CA ILE A 274 9.71 2.12 0.73
C ILE A 274 8.66 2.31 1.82
N LYS A 275 9.02 2.12 3.09
CA LYS A 275 8.05 2.20 4.19
C LYS A 275 7.66 3.63 4.54
N GLU A 276 8.60 4.54 4.54
CA GLU A 276 8.39 5.96 4.88
C GLU A 276 9.59 6.78 4.41
N THR A 277 9.34 8.03 4.04
CA THR A 277 10.39 9.00 3.75
C THR A 277 10.67 9.88 4.97
N GLN A 278 9.65 10.21 5.75
CA GLN A 278 9.76 11.07 6.94
C GLN A 278 10.26 10.27 8.16
N THR A 279 11.49 9.78 8.06
CA THR A 279 12.16 9.00 9.10
C THR A 279 13.63 9.39 9.22
N LEU A 280 14.28 8.93 10.26
CA LEU A 280 15.74 9.09 10.44
C LEU A 280 16.49 8.07 9.59
N PRO A 281 17.76 8.36 9.21
CA PRO A 281 18.63 7.40 8.55
C PRO A 281 18.79 6.11 9.38
N ALA A 282 19.22 5.05 8.71
CA ALA A 282 19.42 3.74 9.36
C ALA A 282 20.66 3.72 10.27
N LYS A 283 21.69 4.49 9.93
CA LYS A 283 22.98 4.54 10.63
C LYS A 283 23.36 5.99 10.90
N ASP A 284 24.19 6.20 11.94
CA ASP A 284 24.65 7.53 12.33
C ASP A 284 25.56 8.19 11.28
N GLU A 285 26.27 7.38 10.49
CA GLU A 285 27.14 7.83 9.38
C GLU A 285 26.40 8.11 8.06
N ASP A 286 25.12 7.75 7.95
CA ASP A 286 24.33 7.98 6.75
C ASP A 286 24.03 9.49 6.56
N ASP A 287 23.85 9.91 5.31
CA ASP A 287 23.30 11.23 5.01
C ASP A 287 21.93 11.40 5.69
N VAL A 288 21.78 12.45 6.49
CA VAL A 288 20.54 12.74 7.24
C VAL A 288 19.31 12.83 6.34
N TYR A 289 19.49 13.17 5.07
CA TYR A 289 18.44 13.27 4.06
C TYR A 289 18.27 11.99 3.22
N LEU A 290 19.03 10.93 3.51
CA LEU A 290 18.97 9.69 2.73
C LEU A 290 17.54 9.12 2.60
N PRO A 291 16.71 9.05 3.67
CA PRO A 291 15.34 8.57 3.52
C PRO A 291 14.50 9.39 2.55
N TYR A 292 14.72 10.70 2.46
CA TYR A 292 14.01 11.58 1.52
C TYR A 292 14.49 11.42 0.09
N LYS A 293 15.79 11.12 -0.09
CA LYS A 293 16.45 10.94 -1.40
C LYS A 293 16.24 9.53 -1.97
N LEU A 294 15.95 8.53 -1.14
CA LEU A 294 15.87 7.14 -1.56
C LEU A 294 14.91 6.90 -2.74
N PRO A 295 13.72 7.51 -2.82
CA PRO A 295 12.86 7.38 -3.99
C PRO A 295 13.52 7.85 -5.28
N HIS A 296 14.23 8.98 -5.23
CA HIS A 296 14.95 9.51 -6.38
C HIS A 296 16.13 8.63 -6.80
N LEU A 297 16.90 8.11 -5.85
CA LEU A 297 18.01 7.19 -6.15
C LEU A 297 17.53 5.91 -6.84
N LEU A 298 16.39 5.36 -6.44
CA LEU A 298 15.79 4.19 -7.09
C LEU A 298 15.21 4.54 -8.46
N GLN A 299 14.63 5.73 -8.61
CA GLN A 299 14.15 6.25 -9.91
C GLN A 299 15.29 6.33 -10.92
N ASP A 300 16.41 6.95 -10.54
CA ASP A 300 17.57 7.15 -11.42
C ASP A 300 18.23 5.81 -11.80
N ALA A 301 18.25 4.86 -10.85
CA ALA A 301 18.75 3.51 -11.13
C ALA A 301 17.80 2.68 -12.02
N GLY A 302 16.57 3.14 -12.27
CA GLY A 302 15.56 2.38 -13.01
C GLY A 302 14.99 1.18 -12.28
N VAL A 303 15.06 1.16 -10.95
CA VAL A 303 14.41 0.16 -10.10
C VAL A 303 12.94 0.53 -9.93
N MET A 304 12.02 -0.41 -10.07
CA MET A 304 10.61 -0.19 -9.74
C MET A 304 10.45 0.01 -8.23
N TYR A 305 9.82 1.10 -7.82
CA TYR A 305 9.59 1.40 -6.41
C TYR A 305 8.19 1.95 -6.16
N GLY A 306 7.73 1.79 -4.94
CA GLY A 306 6.50 2.34 -4.40
C GLY A 306 6.72 2.86 -3.00
N LEU A 307 5.72 3.52 -2.43
CA LEU A 307 5.75 4.07 -1.07
C LEU A 307 4.54 3.59 -0.28
N THR A 308 4.75 3.33 1.00
CA THR A 308 3.69 3.05 1.97
C THR A 308 3.86 3.90 3.22
N GLY A 309 2.83 3.97 4.05
CA GLY A 309 2.95 4.42 5.44
C GLY A 309 2.97 3.22 6.38
N ILE A 310 3.63 3.30 7.52
CA ILE A 310 3.65 2.23 8.52
C ILE A 310 2.47 2.32 9.50
N GLY A 311 2.09 1.17 10.09
CA GLY A 311 1.00 1.07 11.06
C GLY A 311 -0.38 1.23 10.41
N PHE A 312 -1.34 1.83 11.11
CA PHE A 312 -2.73 2.03 10.66
C PHE A 312 -3.15 3.51 10.56
N TRP A 313 -2.46 4.43 11.22
CA TRP A 313 -2.77 5.87 11.22
C TRP A 313 -1.99 6.67 10.19
N ARG A 314 -0.73 6.32 9.91
CA ARG A 314 0.19 7.12 9.09
C ARG A 314 -0.18 7.14 7.61
N GLN A 315 -1.01 6.19 7.13
CA GLN A 315 -1.46 6.14 5.73
C GLN A 315 -2.14 7.44 5.28
N ARG A 316 -2.77 8.17 6.19
CA ARG A 316 -3.31 9.51 5.88
C ARG A 316 -2.24 10.50 5.41
N ASN A 317 -0.98 10.27 5.76
CA ASN A 317 0.15 11.12 5.38
C ASN A 317 0.87 10.63 4.11
N LEU A 318 0.44 9.51 3.52
CA LEU A 318 1.05 8.92 2.33
C LEU A 318 1.30 9.95 1.21
N PRO A 319 0.34 10.84 0.85
CA PRO A 319 0.60 11.86 -0.16
C PRO A 319 1.68 12.87 0.25
N PHE A 320 1.79 13.21 1.52
CA PHE A 320 2.77 14.18 2.03
C PHE A 320 4.18 13.58 2.09
N GLU A 321 4.29 12.30 2.38
CA GLU A 321 5.53 11.55 2.30
C GLU A 321 6.02 11.44 0.84
N ALA A 322 5.10 11.28 -0.11
CA ALA A 322 5.42 11.34 -1.54
C ALA A 322 5.82 12.78 -1.95
N GLY A 323 5.13 13.79 -1.43
CA GLY A 323 5.47 15.20 -1.64
C GLY A 323 6.86 15.57 -1.11
N GLN A 324 7.28 14.99 0.01
CA GLN A 324 8.64 15.17 0.55
C GLN A 324 9.70 14.74 -0.46
N ALA A 325 9.51 13.64 -1.17
CA ALA A 325 10.45 13.15 -2.17
C ALA A 325 10.59 14.11 -3.39
N VAL A 326 9.58 14.94 -3.67
CA VAL A 326 9.68 15.99 -4.70
C VAL A 326 10.73 17.03 -4.32
N GLY A 327 10.81 17.42 -3.06
CA GLY A 327 11.87 18.32 -2.57
C GLY A 327 13.28 17.75 -2.68
N TYR A 328 13.41 16.44 -2.94
CA TYR A 328 14.69 15.72 -2.99
C TYR A 328 14.94 14.99 -4.32
N GLY A 329 14.36 15.48 -5.42
CA GLY A 329 14.75 15.12 -6.77
C GLY A 329 13.68 14.47 -7.64
N LEU A 330 12.58 14.00 -7.09
CA LEU A 330 11.46 13.52 -7.91
C LEU A 330 10.68 14.69 -8.52
N THR A 331 10.10 14.48 -9.70
CA THR A 331 9.03 15.35 -10.19
C THR A 331 7.71 15.03 -9.46
N LYS A 332 6.76 15.97 -9.46
CA LYS A 332 5.42 15.74 -8.89
C LYS A 332 4.74 14.51 -9.48
N GLU A 333 4.81 14.36 -10.79
CA GLU A 333 4.17 13.23 -11.48
C GLU A 333 4.84 11.88 -11.14
N GLN A 334 6.15 11.86 -10.91
CA GLN A 334 6.84 10.66 -10.41
C GLN A 334 6.39 10.31 -8.98
N ALA A 335 6.25 11.32 -8.12
CA ALA A 335 5.75 11.12 -6.77
C ALA A 335 4.29 10.64 -6.74
N ILE A 336 3.42 11.16 -7.63
CA ILE A 336 2.06 10.65 -7.81
C ILE A 336 2.10 9.21 -8.32
N SER A 337 2.91 8.91 -9.33
CA SER A 337 3.04 7.55 -9.87
C SER A 337 3.53 6.56 -8.81
N MET A 338 4.42 6.97 -7.92
CA MET A 338 4.95 6.15 -6.82
C MET A 338 3.85 5.60 -5.91
N ILE A 339 2.81 6.41 -5.60
CA ILE A 339 1.70 6.04 -4.70
C ILE A 339 0.42 5.63 -5.44
N THR A 340 0.46 5.56 -6.78
CA THR A 340 -0.67 5.16 -7.64
C THR A 340 -0.26 4.02 -8.57
N LEU A 341 0.26 4.30 -9.77
CA LEU A 341 0.61 3.33 -10.80
C LEU A 341 1.67 2.31 -10.33
N ASN A 342 2.73 2.79 -9.68
CA ASN A 342 3.81 1.90 -9.26
C ASN A 342 3.31 0.92 -8.18
N ASN A 343 2.58 1.42 -7.18
CA ASN A 343 1.94 0.57 -6.18
C ASN A 343 0.95 -0.41 -6.83
N ALA A 344 0.17 0.04 -7.82
CA ALA A 344 -0.74 -0.84 -8.56
C ALA A 344 0.01 -1.96 -9.31
N LYS A 345 1.14 -1.65 -9.97
CA LYS A 345 2.00 -2.65 -10.65
C LYS A 345 2.61 -3.65 -9.66
N ILE A 346 3.11 -3.15 -8.53
CA ILE A 346 3.68 -4.00 -7.49
C ILE A 346 2.62 -4.96 -6.93
N LEU A 347 1.38 -4.49 -6.74
CA LEU A 347 0.25 -5.30 -6.27
C LEU A 347 -0.43 -6.12 -7.40
N GLY A 348 -0.05 -5.90 -8.66
CA GLY A 348 -0.61 -6.60 -9.82
C GLY A 348 -2.08 -6.22 -10.10
N ILE A 349 -2.47 -4.98 -9.84
CA ILE A 349 -3.81 -4.42 -10.09
C ILE A 349 -3.79 -3.27 -11.12
N ASP A 350 -2.65 -3.02 -11.74
CA ASP A 350 -2.43 -1.92 -12.69
C ASP A 350 -3.28 -2.00 -13.96
N LYS A 351 -3.76 -3.18 -14.31
CA LYS A 351 -4.70 -3.36 -15.43
C LYS A 351 -6.08 -2.77 -15.16
N THR A 352 -6.45 -2.64 -13.89
CA THR A 352 -7.79 -2.18 -13.49
C THR A 352 -7.78 -0.83 -12.79
N THR A 353 -6.66 -0.40 -12.18
CA THR A 353 -6.58 0.86 -11.43
C THR A 353 -5.15 1.43 -11.41
N GLY A 354 -4.90 2.50 -10.64
CA GLY A 354 -3.59 3.14 -10.50
C GLY A 354 -3.33 4.26 -11.50
N THR A 355 -4.12 4.36 -12.57
CA THR A 355 -4.12 5.50 -13.51
C THR A 355 -5.53 5.81 -13.95
N LEU A 356 -5.73 7.04 -14.45
CA LEU A 356 -7.00 7.49 -15.02
C LEU A 356 -6.97 7.28 -16.54
N GLU A 357 -7.40 6.10 -16.98
CA GLU A 357 -7.42 5.70 -18.39
C GLU A 357 -8.76 5.02 -18.71
N THR A 358 -9.24 5.19 -19.94
CA THR A 358 -10.47 4.54 -20.40
C THR A 358 -10.44 3.02 -20.20
N GLY A 359 -11.51 2.48 -19.64
CA GLY A 359 -11.67 1.06 -19.32
C GLY A 359 -11.21 0.67 -17.91
N LYS A 360 -10.42 1.50 -17.23
CA LYS A 360 -10.05 1.28 -15.82
C LYS A 360 -11.18 1.68 -14.87
N ASP A 361 -11.07 1.24 -13.63
CA ASP A 361 -12.03 1.58 -12.57
C ASP A 361 -11.98 3.07 -12.26
N ALA A 362 -13.14 3.67 -12.11
CA ALA A 362 -13.26 5.05 -11.68
C ALA A 362 -13.00 5.18 -10.18
N THR A 363 -11.73 4.98 -9.80
CA THR A 363 -11.21 5.17 -8.44
C THR A 363 -10.34 6.42 -8.45
N LEU A 364 -10.92 7.54 -8.02
CA LEU A 364 -10.34 8.88 -8.16
C LEU A 364 -10.89 9.84 -7.10
N PHE A 365 -10.21 10.97 -6.94
CA PHE A 365 -10.71 12.05 -6.09
C PHE A 365 -10.43 13.43 -6.69
N ILE A 366 -11.19 14.42 -6.22
CA ILE A 366 -11.06 15.84 -6.57
C ILE A 366 -10.53 16.59 -5.38
N SER A 367 -9.45 17.34 -5.54
CA SER A 367 -8.88 18.24 -4.55
C SER A 367 -8.91 19.69 -5.02
N THR A 368 -9.14 20.64 -4.11
CA THR A 368 -9.04 22.07 -4.43
C THR A 368 -7.60 22.53 -4.64
N GLY A 369 -6.64 21.84 -4.04
CA GLY A 369 -5.20 22.14 -4.16
C GLY A 369 -4.38 20.91 -4.49
N ASP A 370 -3.05 21.09 -4.43
CA ASP A 370 -2.08 20.03 -4.69
C ASP A 370 -2.20 18.93 -3.64
N ALA A 371 -2.42 17.71 -4.09
CA ALA A 371 -2.60 16.57 -3.18
C ALA A 371 -1.31 16.14 -2.48
N LEU A 372 -0.14 16.54 -2.96
CA LEU A 372 1.14 16.23 -2.34
C LEU A 372 1.54 17.28 -1.29
N ASP A 373 0.82 18.39 -1.19
CA ASP A 373 1.09 19.46 -0.25
C ASP A 373 0.08 19.46 0.90
N MET A 374 0.58 19.30 2.12
CA MET A 374 -0.22 19.24 3.35
C MET A 374 -1.05 20.52 3.59
N LEU A 375 -0.57 21.69 3.13
CA LEU A 375 -1.26 22.97 3.32
C LEU A 375 -2.43 23.16 2.35
N THR A 376 -2.37 22.56 1.17
CA THR A 376 -3.33 22.81 0.08
C THR A 376 -4.22 21.63 -0.24
N LEU A 377 -3.87 20.40 0.18
CA LEU A 377 -4.73 19.24 0.02
C LEU A 377 -6.08 19.46 0.71
N ASN A 378 -7.13 19.44 -0.07
CA ASN A 378 -8.50 19.42 0.43
C ASN A 378 -9.38 18.60 -0.52
N VAL A 379 -9.64 17.35 -0.14
CA VAL A 379 -10.45 16.42 -0.93
C VAL A 379 -11.93 16.74 -0.73
N GLU A 380 -12.60 17.13 -1.82
CA GLU A 380 -14.03 17.46 -1.79
C GLU A 380 -14.92 16.30 -2.25
N ASN A 381 -14.48 15.56 -3.24
CA ASN A 381 -15.20 14.41 -3.78
C ASN A 381 -14.23 13.24 -3.98
N ALA A 382 -14.69 12.04 -3.71
CA ALA A 382 -13.93 10.83 -4.00
C ALA A 382 -14.86 9.71 -4.47
N TYR A 383 -14.33 8.87 -5.35
CA TYR A 383 -15.05 7.76 -5.95
C TYR A 383 -14.20 6.50 -5.87
N ILE A 384 -14.80 5.39 -5.45
CA ILE A 384 -14.20 4.06 -5.50
C ILE A 384 -15.06 3.20 -6.42
N VAL A 385 -14.47 2.75 -7.54
CA VAL A 385 -15.18 1.99 -8.58
C VAL A 385 -16.50 2.69 -8.94
N GLY A 386 -16.45 4.02 -9.19
CA GLY A 386 -17.56 4.88 -9.56
C GLY A 386 -18.55 5.23 -8.44
N LYS A 387 -18.46 4.62 -7.27
CA LYS A 387 -19.31 4.92 -6.11
C LYS A 387 -18.82 6.17 -5.40
N ALA A 388 -19.66 7.18 -5.25
CA ALA A 388 -19.34 8.39 -4.49
C ALA A 388 -19.28 8.09 -3.00
N ILE A 389 -18.09 8.16 -2.40
CA ILE A 389 -17.87 7.82 -1.00
C ILE A 389 -17.97 9.03 -0.08
N SER A 390 -18.37 8.81 1.19
CA SER A 390 -18.37 9.84 2.21
C SER A 390 -16.93 10.18 2.64
N LEU A 391 -16.63 11.46 2.73
CA LEU A 391 -15.37 12.00 3.25
C LEU A 391 -15.52 12.56 4.67
N ASP A 392 -16.68 12.32 5.30
CA ASP A 392 -16.87 12.66 6.71
C ASP A 392 -16.08 11.70 7.62
N ASN A 393 -15.56 12.24 8.71
CA ASN A 393 -14.81 11.49 9.71
C ASN A 393 -14.96 12.11 11.11
N LEU A 394 -14.56 11.36 12.13
CA LEU A 394 -14.68 11.81 13.53
C LEU A 394 -13.97 13.14 13.79
N HIS A 395 -12.82 13.40 13.17
CA HIS A 395 -12.08 14.65 13.37
C HIS A 395 -12.87 15.85 12.84
N LYS A 396 -13.47 15.76 11.65
CA LYS A 396 -14.32 16.79 11.07
C LYS A 396 -15.56 17.05 11.94
N GLN A 397 -16.19 15.97 12.43
CA GLN A 397 -17.36 16.08 13.32
C GLN A 397 -17.00 16.75 14.64
N LEU A 398 -15.87 16.39 15.26
CA LEU A 398 -15.40 17.02 16.49
C LEU A 398 -15.01 18.47 16.26
N TYR A 399 -14.30 18.78 15.16
CA TYR A 399 -13.96 20.15 14.80
C TYR A 399 -15.21 21.02 14.69
N LYS A 400 -16.22 20.58 13.93
CA LYS A 400 -17.49 21.30 13.80
C LYS A 400 -18.16 21.53 15.14
N ARG A 401 -18.32 20.48 15.97
CA ARG A 401 -18.97 20.54 17.28
C ARG A 401 -18.27 21.52 18.24
N TYR A 402 -16.93 21.48 18.26
CA TYR A 402 -16.20 22.37 19.20
C TYR A 402 -16.06 23.79 18.66
N SER A 403 -15.99 23.99 17.36
CA SER A 403 -16.06 25.32 16.76
C SER A 403 -17.40 26.01 17.10
N GLU A 404 -18.51 25.31 16.97
CA GLU A 404 -19.83 25.82 17.37
C GLU A 404 -19.86 26.14 18.88
N LYS A 405 -19.36 25.23 19.75
CA LYS A 405 -19.34 25.43 21.20
C LYS A 405 -18.56 26.68 21.63
N TYR A 406 -17.44 26.95 20.98
CA TYR A 406 -16.57 28.07 21.35
C TYR A 406 -16.78 29.34 20.51
N GLY A 407 -17.81 29.35 19.64
CA GLY A 407 -18.12 30.50 18.79
C GLY A 407 -17.00 30.84 17.81
N LEU A 408 -16.18 29.84 17.45
CA LEU A 408 -15.16 30.00 16.44
C LEU A 408 -15.85 30.04 15.08
N LYS A 409 -15.58 31.09 14.28
CA LYS A 409 -15.97 31.05 12.87
C LYS A 409 -15.25 29.86 12.26
N ALA A 410 -16.00 28.88 11.79
CA ALA A 410 -15.44 27.86 10.90
C ALA A 410 -14.90 28.63 9.70
N ASP A 411 -13.58 28.77 9.62
CA ASP A 411 -12.96 29.30 8.41
C ASP A 411 -13.42 28.41 7.29
N GLY A 412 -14.23 29.00 6.37
CA GLY A 412 -14.75 28.32 5.23
C GLY A 412 -13.57 27.90 4.34
N LYS A 413 -13.04 26.72 4.60
CA LYS A 413 -12.20 25.94 3.69
C LYS A 413 -12.85 24.59 3.47
#